data_5e518d5bab0724e9b06c9021f95e2acc
#
_entry.id   5e518d5bab0724e9b06c9021f95e2acc
#
_cell.length_a   1.000
_cell.length_b   1.000
_cell.length_c   1.000
_cell.angle_alpha   90.00
_cell.angle_beta   90.00
_cell.angle_gamma   90.00
#
_symmetry.space_group_name_H-M   'P 1'
#
loop_
_entity.id
_entity.type
_entity.pdbx_description
1 polymer ?
#
loop_
_entity_poly.entity_id
_entity_poly.type
_entity_poly.pdbx_seq_one_letter_code
_entity_poly.pdbx_strand_id
1 'polypeptide(L)'
;MSVSRGWGSIPGQAAAFHAPAGEASTEPSTSSARRILVLSADLGEGHDAAARALAADLTRECPESQVAIRDGLVALGPLLRRLIRDGSWFQFRRVPWVFGVVYALLMGFAPVRRASHAVMYWVGGSGLRRLIDSQRPDVIVSTYPGINPVLGRLRRHGLVRVPVCTTVLDLASLEFWAHAGIDLHLVMHDGSSERIAELAGAGRSRCVRPLVAPAFFEPRSRAETRRSLDLPAV
;
A
#
# COMPACT_ATOMS: atom_id res chain seq x y z
N MET A 1 12.46 37.77 35.76
CA MET A 1 13.48 37.03 35.04
C MET A 1 12.78 36.28 33.90
N SER A 2 12.82 36.86 32.72
CA SER A 2 12.19 36.34 31.49
C SER A 2 13.19 35.48 30.75
N VAL A 3 12.86 34.23 30.47
CA VAL A 3 13.68 33.33 29.64
C VAL A 3 12.94 33.15 28.30
N SER A 4 13.28 33.98 27.34
CA SER A 4 12.94 33.81 25.94
C SER A 4 13.88 32.75 25.32
N ARG A 5 13.37 31.56 25.04
CA ARG A 5 14.09 30.59 24.20
C ARG A 5 13.73 30.88 22.74
N GLY A 6 14.70 31.43 22.01
CA GLY A 6 14.63 31.62 20.59
C GLY A 6 14.57 30.28 19.85
N TRP A 7 13.62 30.14 18.96
CA TRP A 7 13.58 29.11 17.97
C TRP A 7 14.54 29.50 16.84
N GLY A 8 15.66 28.79 16.74
CA GLY A 8 16.60 28.97 15.67
C GLY A 8 15.96 28.59 14.34
N SER A 9 16.11 29.48 13.37
CA SER A 9 15.70 29.30 11.98
C SER A 9 16.46 28.11 11.38
N ILE A 10 15.74 27.10 10.90
CA ILE A 10 16.27 26.01 10.10
C ILE A 10 16.50 26.59 8.70
N PRO A 11 17.74 26.59 8.15
CA PRO A 11 17.97 27.02 6.78
C PRO A 11 17.29 26.03 5.83
N GLY A 12 16.42 26.54 4.96
CA GLY A 12 15.80 25.76 3.90
C GLY A 12 16.87 25.28 2.91
N GLN A 13 17.24 24.02 2.98
CA GLN A 13 17.83 23.31 1.86
C GLN A 13 16.68 22.68 1.07
N ALA A 14 16.26 23.37 0.03
CA ALA A 14 15.58 22.73 -1.10
C ALA A 14 16.62 21.80 -1.75
N ALA A 15 16.68 20.57 -1.28
CA ALA A 15 17.41 19.52 -1.97
C ALA A 15 16.70 19.28 -3.31
N ALA A 16 17.28 19.84 -4.37
CA ALA A 16 16.91 19.49 -5.72
C ALA A 16 17.09 17.97 -5.87
N PHE A 17 16.00 17.28 -6.09
CA PHE A 17 15.98 15.86 -6.41
C PHE A 17 16.74 15.68 -7.74
N HIS A 18 18.01 15.32 -7.67
CA HIS A 18 18.74 14.81 -8.82
C HIS A 18 18.32 13.34 -9.01
N ALA A 19 17.43 13.10 -9.96
CA ALA A 19 17.25 11.78 -10.52
C ALA A 19 18.56 11.37 -11.19
N PRO A 20 19.11 10.16 -10.94
CA PRO A 20 20.23 9.68 -11.71
C PRO A 20 19.81 9.58 -13.18
N ALA A 21 20.53 10.26 -14.04
CA ALA A 21 20.39 10.17 -15.48
C ALA A 21 20.83 8.76 -15.94
N GLY A 22 19.92 7.81 -15.84
CA GLY A 22 19.96 6.58 -16.60
C GLY A 22 19.16 6.84 -17.87
N GLU A 23 19.82 6.78 -19.01
CA GLU A 23 19.22 6.88 -20.34
C GLU A 23 18.07 5.86 -20.45
N ALA A 24 16.85 6.31 -20.16
CA ALA A 24 15.66 5.61 -20.56
C ALA A 24 15.53 5.88 -22.06
N SER A 25 15.86 4.90 -22.86
CA SER A 25 15.43 4.83 -24.26
C SER A 25 13.91 4.97 -24.29
N THR A 26 13.46 6.16 -24.57
CA THR A 26 12.05 6.52 -24.75
C THR A 26 11.63 6.07 -26.14
N GLU A 27 11.45 4.76 -26.31
CA GLU A 27 10.56 4.28 -27.34
C GLU A 27 9.13 4.61 -26.89
N PRO A 28 8.30 5.31 -27.65
CA PRO A 28 6.88 5.43 -27.36
C PRO A 28 6.27 4.05 -27.52
N SER A 29 6.20 3.28 -26.44
CA SER A 29 5.42 2.05 -26.44
C SER A 29 3.98 2.49 -26.70
N THR A 30 3.41 2.05 -27.82
CA THR A 30 1.99 2.10 -28.09
C THR A 30 1.27 1.57 -26.86
N SER A 31 0.71 2.48 -26.06
CA SER A 31 0.01 2.18 -24.82
C SER A 31 -1.25 1.41 -25.17
N SER A 32 -1.15 0.11 -25.28
CA SER A 32 -2.35 -0.73 -25.36
C SER A 32 -3.12 -0.58 -24.05
N ALA A 33 -4.42 -0.31 -24.14
CA ALA A 33 -5.32 -0.22 -23.01
C ALA A 33 -5.12 -1.41 -22.05
N ARG A 34 -4.77 -1.14 -20.78
CA ARG A 34 -4.50 -2.17 -19.78
C ARG A 34 -5.58 -2.20 -18.72
N ARG A 35 -5.89 -3.39 -18.25
CA ARG A 35 -6.77 -3.59 -17.10
C ARG A 35 -5.94 -3.69 -15.83
N ILE A 36 -6.02 -2.68 -14.99
CA ILE A 36 -5.26 -2.56 -13.75
C ILE A 36 -6.20 -2.88 -12.59
N LEU A 37 -5.89 -3.91 -11.83
CA LEU A 37 -6.64 -4.28 -10.63
C LEU A 37 -5.90 -3.76 -9.38
N VAL A 38 -6.49 -2.79 -8.70
CA VAL A 38 -6.00 -2.30 -7.41
C VAL A 38 -6.74 -3.05 -6.29
N LEU A 39 -5.99 -3.77 -5.46
CA LEU A 39 -6.52 -4.51 -4.32
C LEU A 39 -6.28 -3.71 -3.04
N SER A 40 -7.36 -3.23 -2.44
CA SER A 40 -7.38 -2.53 -1.16
C SER A 40 -8.06 -3.35 -0.07
N ALA A 41 -8.28 -2.77 1.10
CA ALA A 41 -9.12 -3.33 2.15
C ALA A 41 -9.78 -2.23 2.96
N ASP A 42 -11.07 -2.38 3.21
CA ASP A 42 -11.86 -1.53 4.12
C ASP A 42 -11.50 -1.81 5.59
N LEU A 43 -10.27 -1.41 5.95
CA LEU A 43 -9.68 -1.48 7.30
C LEU A 43 -9.16 -0.09 7.70
N GLY A 44 -10.07 0.89 7.75
CA GLY A 44 -9.74 2.29 7.90
C GLY A 44 -9.37 2.95 6.57
N GLU A 45 -9.38 4.27 6.54
CA GLU A 45 -9.25 5.06 5.30
C GLU A 45 -7.86 5.00 4.64
N GLY A 46 -6.79 4.62 5.37
CA GLY A 46 -5.42 4.71 4.86
C GLY A 46 -5.18 3.92 3.58
N HIS A 47 -5.60 2.67 3.55
CA HIS A 47 -5.40 1.79 2.38
C HIS A 47 -6.30 2.18 1.21
N ASP A 48 -7.54 2.56 1.49
CA ASP A 48 -8.50 2.97 0.47
C ASP A 48 -8.19 4.35 -0.09
N ALA A 49 -7.72 5.29 0.73
CA ALA A 49 -7.26 6.59 0.25
C ALA A 49 -6.06 6.46 -0.70
N ALA A 50 -5.09 5.61 -0.36
CA ALA A 50 -3.96 5.32 -1.23
C ALA A 50 -4.39 4.62 -2.54
N ALA A 51 -5.34 3.68 -2.47
CA ALA A 51 -5.88 3.02 -3.65
C ALA A 51 -6.60 4.01 -4.58
N ARG A 52 -7.40 4.93 -4.03
CA ARG A 52 -8.06 6.00 -4.80
C ARG A 52 -7.07 6.99 -5.40
N ALA A 53 -6.04 7.40 -4.65
CA ALA A 53 -5.00 8.29 -5.15
C ALA A 53 -4.24 7.64 -6.32
N LEU A 54 -3.84 6.38 -6.15
CA LEU A 54 -3.19 5.61 -7.21
C LEU A 54 -4.09 5.47 -8.45
N ALA A 55 -5.36 5.15 -8.27
CA ALA A 55 -6.29 5.02 -9.39
C ALA A 55 -6.48 6.34 -10.13
N ALA A 56 -6.56 7.47 -9.42
CA ALA A 56 -6.65 8.79 -10.02
C ALA A 56 -5.39 9.14 -10.82
N ASP A 57 -4.20 8.86 -10.28
CA ASP A 57 -2.94 9.07 -10.97
C ASP A 57 -2.83 8.19 -12.22
N LEU A 58 -3.16 6.90 -12.13
CA LEU A 58 -3.14 5.98 -13.26
C LEU A 58 -4.13 6.38 -14.37
N THR A 59 -5.33 6.83 -14.00
CA THR A 59 -6.33 7.30 -14.99
C THR A 59 -5.86 8.57 -15.68
N ARG A 60 -5.14 9.44 -15.00
CA ARG A 60 -4.59 10.66 -15.58
C ARG A 60 -3.41 10.38 -16.53
N GLU A 61 -2.48 9.52 -16.10
CA GLU A 61 -1.26 9.22 -16.87
C GLU A 61 -1.50 8.20 -18.00
N CYS A 62 -2.50 7.33 -17.83
CA CYS A 62 -2.83 6.27 -18.80
C CYS A 62 -4.35 6.23 -19.03
N PRO A 63 -4.94 7.26 -19.70
CA PRO A 63 -6.39 7.41 -19.85
C PRO A 63 -7.06 6.25 -20.60
N GLU A 64 -6.31 5.53 -21.41
CA GLU A 64 -6.78 4.33 -22.16
C GLU A 64 -6.95 3.12 -21.25
N SER A 65 -6.35 3.12 -20.06
CA SER A 65 -6.35 1.96 -19.16
C SER A 65 -7.59 1.95 -18.29
N GLN A 66 -8.08 0.74 -18.00
CA GLN A 66 -9.20 0.51 -17.10
C GLN A 66 -8.67 0.20 -15.70
N VAL A 67 -8.92 1.08 -14.73
CA VAL A 67 -8.51 0.89 -13.34
C VAL A 67 -9.71 0.48 -12.50
N ALA A 68 -9.63 -0.69 -11.87
CA ALA A 68 -10.67 -1.21 -10.99
C ALA A 68 -10.14 -1.39 -9.58
N ILE A 69 -10.75 -0.74 -8.59
CA ILE A 69 -10.45 -0.96 -7.16
C ILE A 69 -11.39 -2.05 -6.65
N ARG A 70 -10.84 -3.03 -5.93
CA ARG A 70 -11.60 -4.10 -5.27
C ARG A 70 -11.10 -4.34 -3.86
N ASP A 71 -12.01 -4.72 -2.97
CA ASP A 71 -11.66 -5.11 -1.60
C ASP A 71 -11.10 -6.53 -1.59
N GLY A 72 -9.78 -6.62 -1.35
CA GLY A 72 -9.06 -7.88 -1.27
C GLY A 72 -9.40 -8.67 0.00
N LEU A 73 -9.77 -8.00 1.09
CA LEU A 73 -10.17 -8.67 2.33
C LEU A 73 -11.53 -9.36 2.19
N VAL A 74 -12.47 -8.74 1.49
CA VAL A 74 -13.75 -9.37 1.11
C VAL A 74 -13.49 -10.60 0.24
N ALA A 75 -12.55 -10.50 -0.69
CA ALA A 75 -12.18 -11.62 -1.57
C ALA A 75 -11.57 -12.81 -0.82
N LEU A 76 -10.88 -12.58 0.30
CA LEU A 76 -10.38 -13.66 1.17
C LEU A 76 -11.50 -14.46 1.86
N GLY A 77 -12.73 -13.98 1.82
CA GLY A 77 -13.91 -14.64 2.34
C GLY A 77 -14.37 -14.15 3.72
N PRO A 78 -15.61 -14.55 4.10
CA PRO A 78 -16.28 -13.98 5.27
C PRO A 78 -15.60 -14.31 6.59
N LEU A 79 -14.95 -15.47 6.70
CA LEU A 79 -14.27 -15.89 7.92
C LEU A 79 -13.06 -14.99 8.20
N LEU A 80 -12.17 -14.82 7.22
CA LEU A 80 -10.97 -13.97 7.37
C LEU A 80 -11.37 -12.50 7.51
N ARG A 81 -12.37 -12.05 6.77
CA ARG A 81 -12.90 -10.70 6.91
C ARG A 81 -13.37 -10.42 8.34
N ARG A 82 -14.20 -11.29 8.92
CA ARG A 82 -14.65 -11.14 10.32
C ARG A 82 -13.47 -11.17 11.29
N LEU A 83 -12.59 -12.15 11.16
CA LEU A 83 -11.45 -12.28 12.05
C LEU A 83 -10.55 -11.03 12.02
N ILE A 84 -10.24 -10.52 10.85
CA ILE A 84 -9.34 -9.38 10.70
C ILE A 84 -10.05 -8.07 11.02
N ARG A 85 -11.22 -7.79 10.42
CA ARG A 85 -11.93 -6.53 10.60
C ARG A 85 -12.54 -6.41 11.99
N ASP A 86 -13.41 -7.34 12.35
CA ASP A 86 -14.17 -7.28 13.61
C ASP A 86 -13.26 -7.59 14.80
N GLY A 87 -12.29 -8.51 14.61
CA GLY A 87 -11.27 -8.82 15.60
C GLY A 87 -10.37 -7.62 15.91
N SER A 88 -9.91 -6.89 14.90
CA SER A 88 -9.13 -5.67 15.09
C SER A 88 -9.95 -4.58 15.81
N TRP A 89 -11.19 -4.35 15.39
CA TRP A 89 -12.10 -3.41 16.06
C TRP A 89 -12.33 -3.75 17.53
N PHE A 90 -12.57 -5.03 17.83
CA PHE A 90 -12.75 -5.49 19.20
C PHE A 90 -11.47 -5.26 20.04
N GLN A 91 -10.30 -5.63 19.49
CA GLN A 91 -9.02 -5.46 20.17
C GLN A 91 -8.75 -3.98 20.49
N PHE A 92 -8.90 -3.09 19.50
CA PHE A 92 -8.65 -1.65 19.70
C PHE A 92 -9.56 -1.04 20.77
N ARG A 93 -10.83 -1.45 20.84
CA ARG A 93 -11.81 -0.85 21.74
C ARG A 93 -11.85 -1.45 23.14
N ARG A 94 -11.64 -2.76 23.25
CA ARG A 94 -11.86 -3.49 24.51
C ARG A 94 -10.58 -3.97 25.17
N VAL A 95 -9.60 -4.37 24.40
CA VAL A 95 -8.36 -4.99 24.91
C VAL A 95 -7.14 -4.57 24.10
N PRO A 96 -6.77 -3.27 24.10
CA PRO A 96 -5.71 -2.75 23.23
C PRO A 96 -4.36 -3.41 23.45
N TRP A 97 -4.08 -3.92 24.66
CA TRP A 97 -2.85 -4.66 24.96
C TRP A 97 -2.75 -5.99 24.19
N VAL A 98 -3.90 -6.64 23.90
CA VAL A 98 -3.93 -7.88 23.10
C VAL A 98 -3.46 -7.59 21.68
N PHE A 99 -3.87 -6.45 21.10
CA PHE A 99 -3.36 -6.03 19.80
C PHE A 99 -1.84 -5.91 19.80
N GLY A 100 -1.26 -5.27 20.83
CA GLY A 100 0.20 -5.16 20.97
C GLY A 100 0.89 -6.52 21.05
N VAL A 101 0.35 -7.47 21.79
CA VAL A 101 0.90 -8.83 21.90
C VAL A 101 0.81 -9.58 20.58
N VAL A 102 -0.36 -9.57 19.93
CA VAL A 102 -0.56 -10.22 18.62
C VAL A 102 0.39 -9.61 17.58
N TYR A 103 0.48 -8.29 17.55
CA TYR A 103 1.40 -7.58 16.65
C TYR A 103 2.85 -7.97 16.92
N ALA A 104 3.29 -7.96 18.18
CA ALA A 104 4.66 -8.34 18.55
C ALA A 104 4.98 -9.79 18.17
N LEU A 105 4.03 -10.72 18.35
CA LEU A 105 4.19 -12.11 17.95
C LEU A 105 4.31 -12.26 16.43
N LEU A 106 3.47 -11.58 15.68
CA LEU A 106 3.48 -11.63 14.22
C LEU A 106 4.72 -10.94 13.64
N MET A 107 5.19 -9.85 14.23
CA MET A 107 6.39 -9.13 13.79
C MET A 107 7.67 -9.83 14.23
N GLY A 108 7.77 -10.16 15.51
CA GLY A 108 9.00 -10.69 16.10
C GLY A 108 9.23 -12.18 15.88
N PHE A 109 8.17 -12.96 15.63
CA PHE A 109 8.30 -14.42 15.60
C PHE A 109 7.97 -15.02 14.22
N ALA A 110 9.01 -15.25 13.43
CA ALA A 110 8.88 -15.74 12.05
C ALA A 110 8.04 -17.02 11.87
N PRO A 111 8.09 -18.03 12.76
CA PRO A 111 7.24 -19.22 12.65
C PRO A 111 5.74 -18.89 12.76
N VAL A 112 5.35 -18.03 13.69
CA VAL A 112 3.94 -17.60 13.86
C VAL A 112 3.47 -16.84 12.63
N ARG A 113 4.29 -15.92 12.13
CA ARG A 113 4.01 -15.18 10.89
C ARG A 113 3.85 -16.12 9.70
N ARG A 114 4.76 -17.09 9.51
CA ARG A 114 4.65 -18.08 8.44
C ARG A 114 3.39 -18.94 8.55
N ALA A 115 3.03 -19.36 9.76
CA ALA A 115 1.82 -20.13 10.00
C ALA A 115 0.57 -19.29 9.67
N SER A 116 0.50 -18.03 10.12
CA SER A 116 -0.61 -17.13 9.80
C SER A 116 -0.76 -16.91 8.29
N HIS A 117 0.35 -16.68 7.57
CA HIS A 117 0.35 -16.57 6.11
C HIS A 117 -0.14 -17.86 5.42
N ALA A 118 0.24 -19.03 5.96
CA ALA A 118 -0.22 -20.32 5.43
C ALA A 118 -1.73 -20.49 5.62
N VAL A 119 -2.25 -20.19 6.82
CA VAL A 119 -3.68 -20.25 7.12
C VAL A 119 -4.46 -19.29 6.21
N MET A 120 -4.00 -18.05 6.07
CA MET A 120 -4.64 -17.08 5.17
C MET A 120 -4.68 -17.57 3.72
N TYR A 121 -3.62 -18.19 3.24
CA TYR A 121 -3.57 -18.76 1.91
C TYR A 121 -4.55 -19.93 1.74
N TRP A 122 -4.58 -20.87 2.68
CA TRP A 122 -5.47 -22.03 2.61
C TRP A 122 -6.95 -21.64 2.70
N VAL A 123 -7.28 -20.67 3.55
CA VAL A 123 -8.68 -20.22 3.75
C VAL A 123 -9.12 -19.26 2.65
N GLY A 124 -8.28 -18.29 2.28
CA GLY A 124 -8.67 -17.17 1.42
C GLY A 124 -8.16 -17.22 -0.02
N GLY A 125 -7.17 -18.08 -0.32
CA GLY A 125 -6.51 -18.07 -1.62
C GLY A 125 -7.45 -18.37 -2.81
N SER A 126 -8.39 -19.29 -2.62
CA SER A 126 -9.38 -19.61 -3.67
C SER A 126 -10.33 -18.45 -3.97
N GLY A 127 -10.71 -17.69 -2.95
CA GLY A 127 -11.58 -16.52 -3.10
C GLY A 127 -10.86 -15.38 -3.83
N LEU A 128 -9.62 -15.08 -3.41
CA LEU A 128 -8.81 -14.05 -4.07
C LEU A 128 -8.52 -14.42 -5.53
N ARG A 129 -8.21 -15.69 -5.80
CA ARG A 129 -8.01 -16.18 -7.17
C ARG A 129 -9.26 -15.99 -8.02
N ARG A 130 -10.45 -16.37 -7.54
CA ARG A 130 -11.72 -16.19 -8.28
C ARG A 130 -11.96 -14.72 -8.61
N LEU A 131 -11.69 -13.81 -7.67
CA LEU A 131 -11.77 -12.36 -7.95
C LEU A 131 -10.83 -11.97 -9.10
N ILE A 132 -9.57 -12.37 -9.04
CA ILE A 132 -8.58 -12.05 -10.07
C ILE A 132 -9.00 -12.63 -11.43
N ASP A 133 -9.42 -13.89 -11.47
CA ASP A 133 -9.87 -14.56 -12.70
C ASP A 133 -11.10 -13.86 -13.32
N SER A 134 -12.03 -13.35 -12.48
CA SER A 134 -13.21 -12.61 -12.94
C SER A 134 -12.88 -11.22 -13.51
N GLN A 135 -11.90 -10.53 -12.93
CA GLN A 135 -11.48 -9.19 -13.36
C GLN A 135 -10.54 -9.26 -14.58
N ARG A 136 -9.88 -10.39 -14.83
CA ARG A 136 -8.91 -10.61 -15.93
C ARG A 136 -7.92 -9.45 -16.07
N PRO A 137 -7.21 -9.04 -15.01
CA PRO A 137 -6.30 -7.92 -15.05
C PRO A 137 -5.06 -8.25 -15.89
N ASP A 138 -4.42 -7.21 -16.42
CA ASP A 138 -3.10 -7.30 -17.03
C ASP A 138 -1.99 -7.02 -16.01
N VAL A 139 -2.32 -6.30 -14.92
CA VAL A 139 -1.43 -6.06 -13.78
C VAL A 139 -2.27 -5.93 -12.49
N ILE A 140 -1.69 -6.35 -11.37
CA ILE A 140 -2.30 -6.24 -10.05
C ILE A 140 -1.43 -5.33 -9.17
N VAL A 141 -2.05 -4.38 -8.47
CA VAL A 141 -1.38 -3.54 -7.47
C VAL A 141 -2.09 -3.70 -6.13
N SER A 142 -1.35 -4.07 -5.09
CA SER A 142 -1.88 -4.16 -3.72
C SER A 142 -1.53 -2.90 -2.94
N THR A 143 -2.52 -2.33 -2.24
CA THR A 143 -2.33 -1.25 -1.25
C THR A 143 -2.59 -1.74 0.17
N TYR A 144 -2.74 -3.07 0.37
CA TYR A 144 -3.02 -3.66 1.67
C TYR A 144 -2.08 -4.83 2.00
N PRO A 145 -1.32 -4.77 3.10
CA PRO A 145 -0.33 -5.79 3.43
C PRO A 145 -0.93 -7.16 3.73
N GLY A 146 -2.14 -7.21 4.28
CA GLY A 146 -2.77 -8.47 4.68
C GLY A 146 -3.08 -9.44 3.54
N ILE A 147 -3.19 -8.99 2.30
CA ILE A 147 -3.39 -9.87 1.13
C ILE A 147 -2.07 -10.28 0.47
N ASN A 148 -0.98 -9.57 0.71
CA ASN A 148 0.30 -9.80 0.04
C ASN A 148 0.84 -11.22 0.20
N PRO A 149 0.77 -11.88 1.38
CA PRO A 149 1.19 -13.26 1.53
C PRO A 149 0.41 -14.23 0.66
N VAL A 150 -0.91 -14.02 0.54
CA VAL A 150 -1.78 -14.85 -0.29
C VAL A 150 -1.50 -14.60 -1.77
N LEU A 151 -1.46 -13.34 -2.17
CA LEU A 151 -1.22 -12.91 -3.53
C LEU A 151 0.16 -13.37 -4.04
N GLY A 152 1.20 -13.15 -3.25
CA GLY A 152 2.55 -13.57 -3.59
C GLY A 152 2.69 -15.10 -3.66
N ARG A 153 1.94 -15.84 -2.82
CA ARG A 153 1.94 -17.30 -2.91
C ARG A 153 1.21 -17.80 -4.16
N LEU A 154 0.06 -17.23 -4.50
CA LEU A 154 -0.64 -17.50 -5.77
C LEU A 154 0.27 -17.24 -6.98
N ARG A 155 1.02 -16.13 -6.95
CA ARG A 155 1.99 -15.77 -8.01
C ARG A 155 3.11 -16.81 -8.11
N ARG A 156 3.72 -17.20 -7.00
CA ARG A 156 4.79 -18.21 -6.96
C ARG A 156 4.36 -19.58 -7.45
N HIS A 157 3.11 -19.97 -7.21
CA HIS A 157 2.56 -21.23 -7.71
C HIS A 157 2.05 -21.15 -9.15
N GLY A 158 2.24 -20.03 -9.85
CA GLY A 158 1.79 -19.84 -11.23
C GLY A 158 0.27 -19.77 -11.40
N LEU A 159 -0.47 -19.65 -10.29
CA LEU A 159 -1.93 -19.49 -10.28
C LEU A 159 -2.36 -18.05 -10.64
N VAL A 160 -1.48 -17.10 -10.43
CA VAL A 160 -1.57 -15.73 -10.95
C VAL A 160 -0.35 -15.52 -11.86
N ARG A 161 -0.61 -15.25 -13.14
CA ARG A 161 0.46 -15.15 -14.16
C ARG A 161 0.82 -13.71 -14.52
N VAL A 162 -0.05 -12.77 -14.21
CA VAL A 162 0.18 -11.35 -14.47
C VAL A 162 1.13 -10.74 -13.44
N PRO A 163 1.86 -9.67 -13.79
CA PRO A 163 2.72 -8.96 -12.85
C PRO A 163 1.94 -8.48 -11.62
N VAL A 164 2.59 -8.59 -10.46
CA VAL A 164 2.04 -8.18 -9.17
C VAL A 164 2.96 -7.17 -8.51
N CYS A 165 2.43 -6.00 -8.20
CA CYS A 165 3.09 -4.96 -7.42
C CYS A 165 2.42 -4.79 -6.06
N THR A 166 3.14 -4.25 -5.10
CA THR A 166 2.56 -3.71 -3.87
C THR A 166 3.09 -2.33 -3.59
N THR A 167 2.24 -1.44 -3.10
CA THR A 167 2.63 -0.11 -2.65
C THR A 167 2.74 -0.12 -1.14
N VAL A 168 3.96 0.02 -0.64
CA VAL A 168 4.28 -0.02 0.79
C VAL A 168 3.96 1.35 1.40
N LEU A 169 2.92 1.40 2.24
CA LEU A 169 2.41 2.64 2.83
C LEU A 169 2.98 2.92 4.23
N ASP A 170 3.63 1.93 4.84
CA ASP A 170 4.19 2.02 6.19
C ASP A 170 5.72 2.08 6.15
N LEU A 171 6.29 2.75 7.15
CA LEU A 171 7.72 2.68 7.46
C LEU A 171 8.07 1.50 8.36
N ALA A 172 7.10 1.02 9.11
CA ALA A 172 7.20 -0.15 9.98
C ALA A 172 6.49 -1.36 9.33
N SER A 173 6.56 -2.52 9.98
CA SER A 173 5.81 -3.72 9.55
C SER A 173 6.15 -4.23 8.15
N LEU A 174 7.34 -3.94 7.64
CA LEU A 174 7.76 -4.32 6.29
C LEU A 174 7.68 -5.83 6.04
N GLU A 175 7.74 -6.64 7.09
CA GLU A 175 7.55 -8.10 7.08
C GLU A 175 6.15 -8.54 6.59
N PHE A 176 5.14 -7.69 6.70
CA PHE A 176 3.80 -7.95 6.14
C PHE A 176 3.67 -7.48 4.69
N TRP A 177 4.41 -6.43 4.35
CA TRP A 177 4.39 -5.89 2.99
C TRP A 177 5.21 -6.73 2.02
N ALA A 178 6.38 -7.19 2.48
CA ALA A 178 7.34 -7.89 1.64
C ALA A 178 6.97 -9.35 1.43
N HIS A 179 6.98 -9.80 0.18
CA HIS A 179 6.84 -11.21 -0.15
C HIS A 179 7.60 -11.53 -1.43
N ALA A 180 8.43 -12.58 -1.40
CA ALA A 180 9.27 -12.99 -2.53
C ALA A 180 8.49 -13.44 -3.79
N GLY A 181 7.18 -13.58 -3.72
CA GLY A 181 6.31 -13.85 -4.86
C GLY A 181 5.68 -12.60 -5.46
N ILE A 182 5.93 -11.42 -4.90
CA ILE A 182 5.52 -10.13 -5.49
C ILE A 182 6.67 -9.63 -6.35
N ASP A 183 6.36 -9.22 -7.58
CA ASP A 183 7.37 -8.86 -8.56
C ASP A 183 8.02 -7.51 -8.24
N LEU A 184 7.26 -6.54 -7.69
CA LEU A 184 7.77 -5.20 -7.38
C LEU A 184 7.09 -4.61 -6.12
N HIS A 185 7.91 -4.04 -5.24
CA HIS A 185 7.48 -3.29 -4.06
C HIS A 185 7.78 -1.81 -4.27
N LEU A 186 6.74 -1.00 -4.37
CA LEU A 186 6.85 0.45 -4.51
C LEU A 186 6.91 1.04 -3.09
N VAL A 187 8.08 1.55 -2.71
CA VAL A 187 8.33 2.15 -1.39
C VAL A 187 8.33 3.68 -1.49
N MET A 188 7.87 4.35 -0.44
CA MET A 188 7.79 5.81 -0.40
C MET A 188 9.01 6.44 0.28
N HIS A 189 9.92 5.62 0.81
CA HIS A 189 11.14 6.03 1.49
C HIS A 189 12.29 5.10 1.14
N ASP A 190 13.44 5.66 0.79
CA ASP A 190 14.62 4.90 0.42
C ASP A 190 15.09 3.95 1.52
N GLY A 191 14.99 4.35 2.78
CA GLY A 191 15.34 3.51 3.92
C GLY A 191 14.54 2.21 4.06
N SER A 192 13.37 2.11 3.39
CA SER A 192 12.61 0.85 3.34
C SER A 192 13.10 -0.12 2.27
N SER A 193 13.83 0.35 1.26
CA SER A 193 14.26 -0.45 0.11
C SER A 193 15.20 -1.59 0.50
N GLU A 194 16.16 -1.32 1.39
CA GLU A 194 17.12 -2.32 1.85
C GLU A 194 16.41 -3.46 2.58
N ARG A 195 15.52 -3.12 3.52
CA ARG A 195 14.76 -4.14 4.26
C ARG A 195 13.82 -4.94 3.36
N ILE A 196 13.19 -4.31 2.39
CA ILE A 196 12.38 -5.01 1.38
C ILE A 196 13.25 -5.94 0.54
N ALA A 197 14.46 -5.51 0.15
CA ALA A 197 15.38 -6.35 -0.61
C ALA A 197 15.82 -7.60 0.16
N GLU A 198 16.05 -7.48 1.47
CA GLU A 198 16.34 -8.62 2.35
C GLU A 198 15.16 -9.61 2.42
N LEU A 199 13.93 -9.11 2.52
CA LEU A 199 12.73 -9.92 2.73
C LEU A 199 12.18 -10.53 1.44
N ALA A 200 12.22 -9.80 0.34
CA ALA A 200 11.60 -10.17 -0.94
C ALA A 200 12.60 -10.55 -2.04
N GLY A 201 13.85 -10.18 -1.88
CA GLY A 201 14.92 -10.37 -2.84
C GLY A 201 15.40 -9.05 -3.48
N ALA A 202 16.67 -9.00 -3.83
CA ALA A 202 17.31 -7.83 -4.43
C ALA A 202 16.62 -7.42 -5.75
N GLY A 203 16.59 -6.12 -6.03
CA GLY A 203 16.00 -5.58 -7.25
C GLY A 203 14.47 -5.56 -7.30
N ARG A 204 13.80 -5.96 -6.21
CA ARG A 204 12.33 -6.01 -6.13
C ARG A 204 11.71 -4.80 -5.42
N SER A 205 12.46 -3.76 -5.19
CA SER A 205 11.97 -2.51 -4.63
C SER A 205 12.31 -1.33 -5.51
N ARG A 206 11.43 -0.34 -5.53
CA ARG A 206 11.65 0.95 -6.20
C ARG A 206 11.05 2.07 -5.36
N CYS A 207 11.83 3.11 -5.10
CA CYS A 207 11.32 4.30 -4.44
C CYS A 207 10.46 5.11 -5.41
N VAL A 208 9.30 5.53 -4.95
CA VAL A 208 8.32 6.33 -5.69
C VAL A 208 7.82 7.48 -4.82
N ARG A 209 7.24 8.49 -5.45
CA ARG A 209 6.58 9.56 -4.69
C ARG A 209 5.43 9.02 -3.85
N PRO A 210 5.15 9.63 -2.68
CA PRO A 210 4.00 9.27 -1.87
C PRO A 210 2.68 9.38 -2.64
N LEU A 211 1.77 8.45 -2.40
CA LEU A 211 0.41 8.50 -2.92
C LEU A 211 -0.42 9.50 -2.10
N VAL A 212 -0.67 10.65 -2.69
CA VAL A 212 -1.41 11.74 -2.07
C VAL A 212 -2.61 12.09 -2.95
N ALA A 213 -3.78 12.27 -2.33
CA ALA A 213 -4.97 12.64 -3.09
C ALA A 213 -4.73 13.95 -3.87
N PRO A 214 -5.17 14.05 -5.13
CA PRO A 214 -4.94 15.23 -5.98
C PRO A 214 -5.37 16.56 -5.34
N ALA A 215 -6.41 16.52 -4.52
CA ALA A 215 -6.90 17.69 -3.78
C ALA A 215 -5.87 18.36 -2.86
N PHE A 216 -4.81 17.67 -2.46
CA PHE A 216 -3.73 18.24 -1.65
C PHE A 216 -2.69 19.00 -2.48
N PHE A 217 -2.70 18.84 -3.79
CA PHE A 217 -1.83 19.58 -4.71
C PHE A 217 -2.51 20.84 -5.27
N GLU A 218 -3.83 20.98 -5.07
CA GLU A 218 -4.56 22.15 -5.50
C GLU A 218 -4.33 23.30 -4.51
N PRO A 219 -3.89 24.48 -4.97
CA PRO A 219 -3.76 25.64 -4.10
C PRO A 219 -5.16 26.06 -3.64
N ARG A 220 -5.39 26.01 -2.33
CA ARG A 220 -6.62 26.47 -1.69
C ARG A 220 -6.32 27.63 -0.74
N SER A 221 -7.19 28.62 -0.72
CA SER A 221 -7.06 29.67 0.29
C SER A 221 -7.36 29.10 1.67
N ARG A 222 -6.56 29.52 2.67
CA ARG A 222 -6.78 29.13 4.07
C ARG A 222 -8.20 29.46 4.54
N ALA A 223 -8.72 30.63 4.14
CA ALA A 223 -10.04 31.08 4.52
C ALA A 223 -11.16 30.21 3.91
N GLU A 224 -11.02 29.81 2.65
CA GLU A 224 -11.99 28.90 1.98
C GLU A 224 -11.95 27.51 2.60
N THR A 225 -10.78 26.96 2.84
CA THR A 225 -10.61 25.65 3.47
C THR A 225 -11.22 25.64 4.87
N ARG A 226 -11.00 26.70 5.67
CA ARG A 226 -11.61 26.79 7.01
C ARG A 226 -13.13 26.88 6.94
N ARG A 227 -13.68 27.66 5.98
CA ARG A 227 -15.13 27.74 5.77
C ARG A 227 -15.73 26.39 5.36
N SER A 228 -15.07 25.65 4.46
CA SER A 228 -15.55 24.33 4.01
C SER A 228 -15.52 23.25 5.11
N LEU A 229 -14.78 23.49 6.18
CA LEU A 229 -14.64 22.60 7.33
C LEU A 229 -15.40 23.11 8.58
N ASP A 230 -16.25 24.14 8.43
CA ASP A 230 -16.97 24.80 9.53
C ASP A 230 -16.05 25.25 10.69
N LEU A 231 -14.81 25.64 10.37
CA LEU A 231 -13.86 26.13 11.33
C LEU A 231 -13.94 27.65 11.48
N PRO A 232 -13.75 28.21 12.70
CA PRO A 232 -13.76 29.63 12.93
C PRO A 232 -12.77 30.38 12.02
N ALA A 233 -13.13 31.56 11.55
CA ALA A 233 -12.19 32.46 10.89
C ALA A 233 -11.06 32.83 11.88
N VAL A 234 -9.82 32.83 11.41
CA VAL A 234 -8.65 33.28 12.18
C VAL A 234 -8.19 34.60 11.64
#